data_ec0c445b6169d4144061555677ec2143
#
_entry.id   ec0c445b6169d4144061555677ec2143
#
_cell.length_a   1.000
_cell.length_b   1.000
_cell.length_c   1.000
_cell.angle_alpha   90.00
_cell.angle_beta   90.00
_cell.angle_gamma   90.00
#
_symmetry.space_group_name_H-M   'P 1'
#
loop_
_entity.id
_entity.type
_entity.pdbx_description
1 polymer ?
#
loop_
_entity_poly.entity_id
_entity_poly.type
_entity_poly.pdbx_seq_one_letter_code
_entity_poly.pdbx_strand_id
1 'polypeptide(L)'
;IPTAEPVEAGRLNPANAAYVLQLLDTALTGISDGIFDGIVTAPLHKGIINDAHACTGFFSGHTEYLAEKSGTEQVVMMLAGKGLRVALVTTHLPLKDVAAAITRPLIESVVRILHHDLKHKFGIKNPKILVAGLNPHAGEGGHLGHEEIEIIIPTLEKLRLEGINAAGPFPAD
;
A
#
# COMPACT_ATOMS: atom_id res chain seq x y z
N ILE A 1 12.30 -21.64 -14.92
CA ILE A 1 12.82 -20.49 -15.67
C ILE A 1 14.33 -20.44 -15.41
N PRO A 2 15.20 -20.53 -16.43
CA PRO A 2 16.64 -20.44 -16.25
C PRO A 2 17.09 -18.99 -16.06
N THR A 3 18.20 -18.78 -15.35
CA THR A 3 18.90 -17.48 -15.29
C THR A 3 19.63 -17.23 -16.61
N ALA A 4 19.80 -15.97 -16.98
CA ALA A 4 20.55 -15.61 -18.19
C ALA A 4 22.06 -15.85 -18.02
N GLU A 5 22.57 -15.58 -16.82
CA GLU A 5 23.97 -15.78 -16.45
C GLU A 5 24.09 -16.58 -15.15
N PRO A 6 25.22 -17.27 -14.92
CA PRO A 6 25.47 -17.97 -13.66
C PRO A 6 25.35 -17.05 -12.46
N VAL A 7 24.78 -17.58 -11.38
CA VAL A 7 24.58 -16.81 -10.12
C VAL A 7 25.81 -17.00 -9.23
N GLU A 8 26.39 -15.89 -8.80
CA GLU A 8 27.48 -15.84 -7.82
C GLU A 8 26.94 -15.23 -6.51
N ALA A 9 27.04 -15.96 -5.40
CA ALA A 9 26.55 -15.50 -4.12
C ALA A 9 27.22 -14.19 -3.69
N GLY A 10 26.40 -13.22 -3.22
CA GLY A 10 26.89 -11.90 -2.79
C GLY A 10 27.18 -10.93 -3.94
N ARG A 11 26.98 -11.32 -5.20
CA ARG A 11 27.22 -10.48 -6.36
C ARG A 11 25.96 -10.30 -7.21
N LEU A 12 25.52 -9.07 -7.37
CA LEU A 12 24.38 -8.73 -8.23
C LEU A 12 24.81 -8.74 -9.70
N ASN A 13 23.95 -9.29 -10.57
CA ASN A 13 24.16 -9.29 -12.01
C ASN A 13 22.91 -8.74 -12.73
N PRO A 14 22.99 -7.57 -13.42
CA PRO A 14 21.87 -7.00 -14.16
C PRO A 14 21.28 -7.91 -15.22
N ALA A 15 22.08 -8.81 -15.82
CA ALA A 15 21.63 -9.76 -16.82
C ALA A 15 20.51 -10.70 -16.29
N ASN A 16 20.47 -10.94 -14.97
CA ASN A 16 19.46 -11.78 -14.34
C ASN A 16 18.21 -10.99 -13.85
N ALA A 17 18.13 -9.70 -14.09
CA ALA A 17 16.97 -8.91 -13.65
C ALA A 17 15.66 -9.35 -14.30
N ALA A 18 15.68 -9.64 -15.60
CA ALA A 18 14.50 -10.12 -16.30
C ALA A 18 14.00 -11.47 -15.77
N TYR A 19 14.91 -12.36 -15.35
CA TYR A 19 14.54 -13.61 -14.68
C TYR A 19 13.73 -13.38 -13.40
N VAL A 20 14.13 -12.40 -12.59
CA VAL A 20 13.42 -12.07 -11.34
C VAL A 20 11.99 -11.61 -11.64
N LEU A 21 11.79 -10.75 -12.65
CA LEU A 21 10.47 -10.30 -13.06
C LEU A 21 9.63 -11.44 -13.64
N GLN A 22 10.22 -12.32 -14.45
CA GLN A 22 9.55 -13.51 -14.97
C GLN A 22 9.03 -14.45 -13.87
N LEU A 23 9.76 -14.57 -12.74
CA LEU A 23 9.28 -15.33 -11.59
C LEU A 23 8.01 -14.71 -10.99
N LEU A 24 7.96 -13.38 -10.84
CA LEU A 24 6.78 -12.66 -10.36
C LEU A 24 5.60 -12.80 -11.32
N ASP A 25 5.84 -12.63 -12.62
CA ASP A 25 4.81 -12.79 -13.66
C ASP A 25 4.24 -14.21 -13.68
N THR A 26 5.11 -15.23 -13.59
CA THR A 26 4.69 -16.63 -13.55
C THR A 26 3.86 -16.95 -12.31
N ALA A 27 4.30 -16.43 -11.15
CA ALA A 27 3.57 -16.63 -9.91
C ALA A 27 2.18 -15.96 -9.94
N LEU A 28 2.10 -14.73 -10.46
CA LEU A 28 0.84 -14.01 -10.60
C LEU A 28 -0.11 -14.69 -11.58
N THR A 29 0.41 -15.13 -12.73
CA THR A 29 -0.39 -15.91 -13.71
C THR A 29 -0.93 -17.18 -13.06
N GLY A 30 -0.08 -17.93 -12.33
CA GLY A 30 -0.52 -19.14 -11.64
C GLY A 30 -1.62 -18.90 -10.59
N ILE A 31 -1.63 -17.74 -9.93
CA ILE A 31 -2.73 -17.34 -9.03
C ILE A 31 -3.98 -17.02 -9.85
N SER A 32 -3.86 -16.25 -10.93
CA SER A 32 -4.99 -15.88 -11.78
C SER A 32 -5.66 -17.09 -12.40
N ASP A 33 -4.89 -18.12 -12.72
CA ASP A 33 -5.36 -19.38 -13.30
C ASP A 33 -5.86 -20.38 -12.22
N GLY A 34 -5.80 -20.02 -10.94
CA GLY A 34 -6.22 -20.88 -9.82
C GLY A 34 -5.29 -22.07 -9.58
N ILE A 35 -4.05 -22.02 -10.07
CA ILE A 35 -3.02 -23.05 -9.88
C ILE A 35 -2.32 -22.85 -8.53
N PHE A 36 -2.13 -21.60 -8.12
CA PHE A 36 -1.49 -21.23 -6.86
C PHE A 36 -2.47 -20.48 -5.95
N ASP A 37 -2.37 -20.72 -4.64
CA ASP A 37 -3.18 -20.04 -3.63
C ASP A 37 -2.55 -18.74 -3.11
N GLY A 38 -1.29 -18.48 -3.41
CA GLY A 38 -0.58 -17.30 -2.95
C GLY A 38 0.87 -17.24 -3.42
N ILE A 39 1.52 -16.11 -3.17
CA ILE A 39 2.94 -15.87 -3.46
C ILE A 39 3.69 -15.66 -2.16
N VAL A 40 4.84 -16.32 -2.02
CA VAL A 40 5.84 -16.01 -1.00
C VAL A 40 7.07 -15.48 -1.72
N THR A 41 7.37 -14.19 -1.54
CA THR A 41 8.47 -13.54 -2.24
C THR A 41 9.78 -13.63 -1.46
N ALA A 42 10.87 -13.87 -2.18
CA ALA A 42 12.22 -13.65 -1.67
C ALA A 42 12.62 -12.16 -1.83
N PRO A 43 13.63 -11.70 -1.08
CA PRO A 43 14.19 -10.37 -1.29
C PRO A 43 14.69 -10.19 -2.72
N LEU A 44 14.48 -8.97 -3.27
CA LEU A 44 15.05 -8.55 -4.54
C LEU A 44 15.75 -7.20 -4.38
N HIS A 45 16.60 -6.86 -5.34
CA HIS A 45 17.31 -5.59 -5.34
C HIS A 45 16.75 -4.66 -6.42
N LYS A 46 15.98 -3.65 -5.98
CA LYS A 46 15.28 -2.70 -6.87
C LYS A 46 16.24 -1.99 -7.83
N GLY A 47 17.40 -1.54 -7.32
CA GLY A 47 18.41 -0.84 -8.11
C GLY A 47 18.86 -1.65 -9.32
N ILE A 48 19.21 -2.94 -9.14
CA ILE A 48 19.70 -3.77 -10.24
C ILE A 48 18.63 -4.02 -11.33
N ILE A 49 17.35 -4.06 -10.94
CA ILE A 49 16.22 -4.20 -11.89
C ILE A 49 16.07 -2.91 -12.70
N ASN A 50 16.19 -1.76 -12.06
CA ASN A 50 16.13 -0.45 -12.72
C ASN A 50 17.35 -0.21 -13.61
N ASP A 51 18.56 -0.53 -13.14
CA ASP A 51 19.80 -0.40 -13.90
C ASP A 51 19.82 -1.28 -15.17
N ALA A 52 19.17 -2.44 -15.08
CA ALA A 52 19.01 -3.37 -16.21
C ALA A 52 17.89 -2.93 -17.19
N HIS A 53 17.10 -1.92 -16.85
CA HIS A 53 15.89 -1.53 -17.61
C HIS A 53 14.98 -2.74 -17.91
N ALA A 54 14.84 -3.65 -16.94
CA ALA A 54 14.15 -4.92 -17.12
C ALA A 54 12.62 -4.79 -17.17
N CYS A 55 12.06 -3.65 -16.75
CA CYS A 55 10.63 -3.33 -16.86
C CYS A 55 10.41 -2.00 -17.56
N THR A 56 9.20 -1.78 -18.04
CA THR A 56 8.74 -0.46 -18.51
C THR A 56 8.57 0.49 -17.32
N GLY A 57 9.33 1.58 -17.28
CA GLY A 57 9.30 2.54 -16.20
C GLY A 57 10.18 2.17 -15.01
N PHE A 58 9.89 2.79 -13.87
CA PHE A 58 10.65 2.63 -12.63
C PHE A 58 10.08 1.50 -11.78
N PHE A 59 10.90 0.52 -11.46
CA PHE A 59 10.52 -0.57 -10.56
C PHE A 59 10.60 -0.09 -9.10
N SER A 60 9.46 0.17 -8.48
CA SER A 60 9.35 0.66 -7.10
C SER A 60 9.31 -0.46 -6.05
N GLY A 61 8.90 -1.66 -6.46
CA GLY A 61 8.89 -2.85 -5.60
C GLY A 61 7.80 -3.86 -5.98
N HIS A 62 7.67 -4.91 -5.17
CA HIS A 62 6.68 -5.97 -5.37
C HIS A 62 5.25 -5.43 -5.42
N THR A 63 4.89 -4.54 -4.48
CA THR A 63 3.51 -4.06 -4.30
C THR A 63 2.99 -3.39 -5.55
N GLU A 64 3.73 -2.41 -6.05
CA GLU A 64 3.36 -1.63 -7.22
C GLU A 64 3.40 -2.48 -8.50
N TYR A 65 4.43 -3.32 -8.63
CA TYR A 65 4.57 -4.23 -9.77
C TYR A 65 3.41 -5.23 -9.86
N LEU A 66 3.06 -5.87 -8.74
CA LEU A 66 1.94 -6.82 -8.70
C LEU A 66 0.60 -6.13 -8.90
N ALA A 67 0.42 -4.90 -8.38
CA ALA A 67 -0.79 -4.11 -8.61
C ALA A 67 -0.97 -3.79 -10.10
N GLU A 68 0.07 -3.29 -10.77
CA GLU A 68 0.06 -3.00 -12.20
C GLU A 68 -0.28 -4.25 -13.01
N LYS A 69 0.41 -5.37 -12.75
CA LYS A 69 0.23 -6.63 -13.48
C LYS A 69 -1.12 -7.30 -13.24
N SER A 70 -1.73 -7.09 -12.07
CA SER A 70 -3.09 -7.59 -11.75
C SER A 70 -4.22 -6.66 -12.18
N GLY A 71 -3.89 -5.49 -12.75
CA GLY A 71 -4.91 -4.48 -13.10
C GLY A 71 -5.58 -3.84 -11.88
N THR A 72 -4.92 -3.87 -10.71
CA THR A 72 -5.43 -3.26 -9.49
C THR A 72 -5.10 -1.77 -9.48
N GLU A 73 -6.12 -0.92 -9.54
CA GLU A 73 -5.94 0.53 -9.63
C GLU A 73 -5.30 1.13 -8.37
N GLN A 74 -5.67 0.61 -7.19
CA GLN A 74 -5.15 1.11 -5.93
C GLN A 74 -4.98 -0.01 -4.91
N VAL A 75 -3.85 0.00 -4.24
CA VAL A 75 -3.53 -0.89 -3.10
C VAL A 75 -3.44 -0.09 -1.81
N VAL A 76 -3.76 -0.73 -0.70
CA VAL A 76 -3.60 -0.16 0.64
C VAL A 76 -2.59 -1.00 1.40
N MET A 77 -1.48 -0.37 1.79
CA MET A 77 -0.50 -1.03 2.65
C MET A 77 -1.05 -1.14 4.07
N MET A 78 -1.02 -2.35 4.62
CA MET A 78 -1.43 -2.62 5.99
C MET A 78 -0.34 -3.38 6.74
N LEU A 79 0.00 -2.89 7.91
CA LEU A 79 0.82 -3.60 8.89
C LEU A 79 -0.12 -4.32 9.86
N ALA A 80 0.04 -5.63 10.01
CA ALA A 80 -0.83 -6.45 10.86
C ALA A 80 -0.01 -7.32 11.80
N GLY A 81 -0.37 -7.34 13.09
CA GLY A 81 0.27 -8.19 14.08
C GLY A 81 -0.48 -8.19 15.41
N LYS A 82 -0.58 -9.34 16.06
CA LYS A 82 -1.18 -9.52 17.40
C LYS A 82 -2.54 -8.82 17.58
N GLY A 83 -3.39 -8.83 16.54
CA GLY A 83 -4.71 -8.19 16.58
C GLY A 83 -4.74 -6.71 16.21
N LEU A 84 -3.60 -6.02 16.16
CA LEU A 84 -3.48 -4.65 15.64
C LEU A 84 -3.37 -4.68 14.12
N ARG A 85 -4.07 -3.75 13.46
CA ARG A 85 -3.97 -3.49 12.03
C ARG A 85 -3.83 -1.99 11.81
N VAL A 86 -2.79 -1.59 11.10
CA VAL A 86 -2.51 -0.19 10.76
C VAL A 86 -2.45 -0.08 9.24
N ALA A 87 -3.41 0.58 8.64
CA ALA A 87 -3.43 0.90 7.22
C ALA A 87 -2.84 2.30 7.00
N LEU A 88 -2.08 2.45 5.94
CA LEU A 88 -1.39 3.69 5.62
C LEU A 88 -2.11 4.43 4.49
N VAL A 89 -2.34 5.74 4.69
CA VAL A 89 -2.90 6.62 3.65
C VAL A 89 -1.83 6.98 2.63
N THR A 90 -0.60 7.20 3.09
CA THR A 90 0.55 7.50 2.22
C THR A 90 1.70 6.55 2.49
N THR A 91 2.47 6.22 1.45
CA THR A 91 3.66 5.37 1.52
C THR A 91 4.79 5.96 0.67
N HIS A 92 6.04 5.80 1.11
CA HIS A 92 7.25 6.10 0.35
C HIS A 92 7.36 7.54 -0.18
N LEU A 93 6.71 8.50 0.50
CA LEU A 93 6.86 9.93 0.19
C LEU A 93 7.94 10.57 1.07
N PRO A 94 8.68 11.58 0.57
CA PRO A 94 9.47 12.46 1.42
C PRO A 94 8.57 13.12 2.45
N LEU A 95 9.03 13.25 3.70
CA LEU A 95 8.20 13.77 4.80
C LEU A 95 7.57 15.14 4.49
N LYS A 96 8.31 16.02 3.82
CA LYS A 96 7.83 17.36 3.40
C LYS A 96 6.62 17.32 2.46
N ASP A 97 6.43 16.22 1.73
CA ASP A 97 5.38 16.08 0.71
C ASP A 97 4.13 15.36 1.25
N VAL A 98 4.21 14.81 2.48
CA VAL A 98 3.12 14.03 3.08
C VAL A 98 1.86 14.86 3.29
N ALA A 99 1.97 16.06 3.86
CA ALA A 99 0.81 16.91 4.14
C ALA A 99 0.05 17.27 2.84
N ALA A 100 0.78 17.62 1.77
CA ALA A 100 0.18 17.92 0.48
C ALA A 100 -0.48 16.71 -0.20
N ALA A 101 -0.02 15.50 0.11
CA ALA A 101 -0.60 14.27 -0.41
C ALA A 101 -1.91 13.86 0.30
N ILE A 102 -2.15 14.36 1.52
CA ILE A 102 -3.38 14.08 2.25
C ILE A 102 -4.54 14.86 1.62
N THR A 103 -5.33 14.16 0.82
CA THR A 103 -6.48 14.72 0.13
C THR A 103 -7.75 13.95 0.46
N ARG A 104 -8.92 14.61 0.35
CA ARG A 104 -10.23 13.93 0.56
C ARG A 104 -10.39 12.68 -0.32
N PRO A 105 -10.14 12.73 -1.65
CA PRO A 105 -10.28 11.55 -2.49
C PRO A 105 -9.38 10.38 -2.07
N LEU A 106 -8.14 10.67 -1.66
CA LEU A 106 -7.22 9.63 -1.21
C LEU A 106 -7.70 8.96 0.09
N ILE A 107 -8.10 9.75 1.09
CA ILE A 107 -8.64 9.20 2.36
C ILE A 107 -9.90 8.38 2.10
N GLU A 108 -10.82 8.90 1.28
CA GLU A 108 -12.06 8.19 0.92
C GLU A 108 -11.77 6.85 0.28
N SER A 109 -10.87 6.82 -0.69
CA SER A 109 -10.50 5.60 -1.40
C SER A 109 -9.85 4.57 -0.46
N VAL A 110 -8.85 4.99 0.32
CA VAL A 110 -8.17 4.10 1.28
C VAL A 110 -9.15 3.54 2.31
N VAL A 111 -10.02 4.36 2.88
CA VAL A 111 -10.97 3.90 3.91
C VAL A 111 -12.04 2.96 3.32
N ARG A 112 -12.51 3.21 2.09
CA ARG A 112 -13.46 2.30 1.42
C ARG A 112 -12.83 0.95 1.10
N ILE A 113 -11.62 0.92 0.55
CA ILE A 113 -10.87 -0.33 0.31
C ILE A 113 -10.67 -1.07 1.62
N LEU A 114 -10.19 -0.38 2.66
CA LEU A 114 -9.98 -0.97 3.97
C LEU A 114 -11.27 -1.54 4.56
N HIS A 115 -12.38 -0.78 4.54
CA HIS A 115 -13.68 -1.23 5.02
C HIS A 115 -14.17 -2.47 4.28
N HIS A 116 -14.10 -2.44 2.95
CA HIS A 116 -14.48 -3.58 2.10
C HIS A 116 -13.67 -4.83 2.45
N ASP A 117 -12.34 -4.71 2.51
CA ASP A 117 -11.46 -5.83 2.73
C ASP A 117 -11.56 -6.39 4.17
N LEU A 118 -11.70 -5.53 5.18
CA LEU A 118 -11.96 -5.97 6.55
C LEU A 118 -13.23 -6.83 6.65
N LYS A 119 -14.27 -6.51 5.87
CA LYS A 119 -15.50 -7.32 5.83
C LYS A 119 -15.32 -8.62 5.05
N HIS A 120 -14.78 -8.55 3.84
CA HIS A 120 -14.83 -9.66 2.90
C HIS A 120 -13.63 -10.60 2.99
N LYS A 121 -12.44 -10.04 3.27
CA LYS A 121 -11.20 -10.83 3.38
C LYS A 121 -10.85 -11.19 4.82
N PHE A 122 -11.16 -10.32 5.78
CA PHE A 122 -10.89 -10.57 7.20
C PHE A 122 -12.12 -11.08 7.99
N GLY A 123 -13.30 -11.12 7.40
CA GLY A 123 -14.52 -11.62 8.02
C GLY A 123 -15.07 -10.78 9.18
N ILE A 124 -14.67 -9.50 9.28
CA ILE A 124 -15.12 -8.61 10.36
C ILE A 124 -16.44 -7.97 9.94
N LYS A 125 -17.55 -8.43 10.52
CA LYS A 125 -18.90 -7.98 10.13
C LYS A 125 -19.10 -6.46 10.25
N ASN A 126 -18.63 -5.86 11.34
CA ASN A 126 -18.77 -4.44 11.62
C ASN A 126 -17.38 -3.82 11.95
N PRO A 127 -16.53 -3.57 10.94
CA PRO A 127 -15.22 -3.02 11.19
C PRO A 127 -15.31 -1.61 11.73
N LYS A 128 -14.59 -1.32 12.82
CA LYS A 128 -14.39 0.01 13.36
C LYS A 128 -13.02 0.49 12.92
N ILE A 129 -12.99 1.58 12.17
CA ILE A 129 -11.77 2.19 11.66
C ILE A 129 -11.49 3.44 12.49
N LEU A 130 -10.36 3.47 13.18
CA LEU A 130 -9.88 4.64 13.89
C LEU A 130 -8.86 5.36 13.00
N VAL A 131 -9.05 6.65 12.80
CA VAL A 131 -8.17 7.46 11.95
C VAL A 131 -7.34 8.36 12.85
N ALA A 132 -6.02 8.23 12.76
CA ALA A 132 -5.09 9.12 13.46
C ALA A 132 -5.03 10.48 12.74
N GLY A 133 -4.79 11.54 13.51
CA GLY A 133 -4.45 12.84 12.95
C GLY A 133 -3.12 12.81 12.20
N LEU A 134 -2.94 13.77 11.30
CA LEU A 134 -1.68 14.00 10.60
C LEU A 134 -0.72 14.78 11.49
N ASN A 135 -1.25 15.83 12.12
CA ASN A 135 -0.47 16.74 12.95
C ASN A 135 -0.42 16.30 14.42
N PRO A 136 0.58 16.73 15.20
CA PRO A 136 0.62 16.49 16.63
C PRO A 136 -0.70 16.94 17.30
N HIS A 137 -1.17 16.20 18.28
CA HIS A 137 -2.41 16.46 19.01
C HIS A 137 -3.64 16.63 18.08
N ALA A 138 -3.61 15.94 16.90
CA ALA A 138 -4.62 16.06 15.84
C ALA A 138 -4.90 17.53 15.44
N GLY A 139 -3.81 18.32 15.31
CA GLY A 139 -3.87 19.72 14.88
C GLY A 139 -4.31 20.73 15.96
N GLU A 140 -4.63 20.28 17.16
CA GLU A 140 -5.01 21.12 18.32
C GLU A 140 -6.00 22.25 17.96
N GLY A 141 -7.10 21.89 17.31
CA GLY A 141 -8.11 22.84 16.87
C GLY A 141 -7.67 23.82 15.77
N GLY A 142 -6.63 23.48 15.02
CA GLY A 142 -6.06 24.28 13.93
C GLY A 142 -4.82 25.08 14.32
N HIS A 143 -4.37 25.00 15.59
CA HIS A 143 -3.15 25.68 16.03
C HIS A 143 -1.86 25.02 15.50
N LEU A 144 -1.93 23.72 15.19
CA LEU A 144 -0.80 22.93 14.70
C LEU A 144 -1.04 22.37 13.28
N GLY A 145 -1.84 23.03 12.48
CA GLY A 145 -2.19 22.63 11.11
C GLY A 145 -3.70 22.57 10.90
N HIS A 146 -4.13 22.61 9.67
CA HIS A 146 -5.56 22.68 9.32
C HIS A 146 -6.06 21.41 8.59
N GLU A 147 -5.20 20.46 8.29
CA GLU A 147 -5.52 19.27 7.51
C GLU A 147 -6.61 18.42 8.18
N GLU A 148 -6.64 18.38 9.52
CA GLU A 148 -7.69 17.70 10.26
C GLU A 148 -9.05 18.37 10.04
N ILE A 149 -9.12 19.68 10.14
CA ILE A 149 -10.38 20.47 10.04
C ILE A 149 -10.86 20.54 8.59
N GLU A 150 -9.95 20.79 7.66
CA GLU A 150 -10.31 21.08 6.27
C GLU A 150 -10.46 19.83 5.42
N ILE A 151 -9.75 18.73 5.76
CA ILE A 151 -9.67 17.53 4.95
C ILE A 151 -10.19 16.30 5.69
N ILE A 152 -9.59 15.94 6.85
CA ILE A 152 -9.84 14.64 7.48
C ILE A 152 -11.26 14.58 8.06
N ILE A 153 -11.64 15.55 8.90
CA ILE A 153 -12.97 15.57 9.55
C ILE A 153 -14.12 15.53 8.53
N PRO A 154 -14.18 16.43 7.52
CA PRO A 154 -15.27 16.40 6.55
C PRO A 154 -15.31 15.10 5.74
N THR A 155 -14.14 14.50 5.46
CA THR A 155 -14.07 13.23 4.76
C THR A 155 -14.64 12.08 5.60
N LEU A 156 -14.30 12.03 6.89
CA LEU A 156 -14.85 11.03 7.80
C LEU A 156 -16.34 11.19 8.02
N GLU A 157 -16.84 12.43 8.06
CA GLU A 157 -18.28 12.70 8.14
C GLU A 157 -19.03 12.14 6.94
N LYS A 158 -18.52 12.39 5.73
CA LYS A 158 -19.08 11.82 4.51
C LYS A 158 -19.09 10.29 4.55
N LEU A 159 -17.98 9.67 4.92
CA LEU A 159 -17.86 8.19 4.99
C LEU A 159 -18.83 7.58 6.03
N ARG A 160 -19.08 8.28 7.15
CA ARG A 160 -20.09 7.86 8.15
C ARG A 160 -21.51 7.91 7.60
N LEU A 161 -21.83 8.91 6.79
CA LEU A 161 -23.15 8.98 6.11
C LEU A 161 -23.34 7.83 5.10
N GLU A 162 -22.24 7.28 4.55
CA GLU A 162 -22.24 6.09 3.70
C GLU A 162 -22.33 4.77 4.50
N GLY A 163 -22.40 4.84 5.83
CA GLY A 163 -22.48 3.65 6.71
C GLY A 163 -21.14 3.05 7.09
N ILE A 164 -20.02 3.73 6.82
CA ILE A 164 -18.69 3.28 7.24
C ILE A 164 -18.39 3.78 8.65
N ASN A 165 -18.13 2.87 9.59
CA ASN A 165 -17.82 3.23 10.98
C ASN A 165 -16.34 3.71 11.08
N ALA A 166 -16.11 4.93 10.62
CA ALA A 166 -14.83 5.62 10.69
C ALA A 166 -14.88 6.73 11.74
N ALA A 167 -14.01 6.68 12.73
CA ALA A 167 -13.96 7.64 13.84
C ALA A 167 -12.57 8.31 13.91
N GLY A 168 -12.55 9.57 14.32
CA GLY A 168 -11.33 10.40 14.41
C GLY A 168 -11.57 11.80 13.83
N PRO A 169 -10.48 12.55 13.53
CA PRO A 169 -9.09 12.17 13.82
C PRO A 169 -8.78 12.15 15.32
N PHE A 170 -7.97 11.17 15.74
CA PHE A 170 -7.49 11.07 17.11
C PHE A 170 -6.02 11.45 17.18
N PRO A 171 -5.51 12.04 18.29
CA PRO A 171 -4.09 12.15 18.54
C PRO A 171 -3.43 10.76 18.45
N ALA A 172 -2.25 10.71 17.84
CA ALA A 172 -1.47 9.47 17.71
C ALA A 172 -0.36 9.37 18.75
N ASP A 173 -0.20 10.39 19.57
CA ASP A 173 0.75 10.56 20.69
C ASP A 173 0.11 10.26 22.06
#